data_58beb3fc3331ce0e4b0912f30eb9e0ac
#
_entry.id   58beb3fc3331ce0e4b0912f30eb9e0ac
#
_cell.length_a   1.000
_cell.length_b   1.000
_cell.length_c   1.000
_cell.angle_alpha   90.00
_cell.angle_beta   90.00
_cell.angle_gamma   90.00
#
_symmetry.space_group_name_H-M   'P 1'
#
loop_
_entity.id
_entity.type
_entity.pdbx_description
1 polymer ?
#
loop_
_entity_poly.entity_id
_entity_poly.type
_entity_poly.pdbx_seq_one_letter_code
_entity_poly.pdbx_strand_id
1 'polypeptide(L)'
;MTHHTSLFPARDPHDERAHRRAANRALAFSAVLLATAGVIELVAASFTRSVGLLGDGLHNLSDVSTSALVFVGFAVSRKAATERYPRGFDRAEDLAGIGVALVIWASAGFAAWESWTKLVSHGTTDHLALGAAAAVLAMATNRVVAAYKGRVGTQIQSATLLADARHSWLDAVSSLGALVGIIAVALGAPWGDPVAGFAVTLFIVHVGWEVSVDLVHHLMDGSDPDIVRDAEAAAMLVPDVHAAQATSRWAGRTLIVDIDIDLDANASLAQAEHIADGVRLAVLHHIESTRIVNVHPVGISDDPRR
;
A
#
# COMPACT_ATOMS: atom_id res chain seq x y z
N MET A 1 -15.11 33.29 -22.31
CA MET A 1 -14.54 31.92 -22.35
C MET A 1 -13.06 32.06 -22.00
N THR A 2 -12.76 32.05 -20.71
CA THR A 2 -11.39 32.13 -20.20
C THR A 2 -10.90 30.69 -20.07
N HIS A 3 -9.94 30.32 -20.89
CA HIS A 3 -9.19 29.09 -20.75
C HIS A 3 -8.46 29.15 -19.41
N HIS A 4 -8.92 28.42 -18.42
CA HIS A 4 -8.11 28.03 -17.27
C HIS A 4 -7.05 27.07 -17.80
N THR A 5 -5.91 27.63 -18.17
CA THR A 5 -4.69 26.82 -18.37
C THR A 5 -4.34 26.26 -17.00
N SER A 6 -4.44 24.94 -16.83
CA SER A 6 -3.99 24.26 -15.62
C SER A 6 -2.48 24.52 -15.50
N LEU A 7 -2.10 25.31 -14.49
CA LEU A 7 -0.71 25.67 -14.17
C LEU A 7 0.10 24.51 -13.58
N PHE A 8 -0.44 23.31 -13.59
CA PHE A 8 0.24 22.12 -13.08
C PHE A 8 0.98 21.44 -14.23
N PRO A 9 2.26 21.13 -14.08
CA PRO A 9 2.92 20.21 -15.01
C PRO A 9 2.18 18.88 -14.93
N ALA A 10 1.33 18.62 -15.93
CA ALA A 10 0.74 17.31 -16.09
C ALA A 10 1.93 16.33 -16.19
N ARG A 11 1.95 15.28 -15.34
CA ARG A 11 2.80 14.11 -15.63
C ARG A 11 2.62 13.80 -17.08
N ASP A 12 3.73 13.52 -17.79
CA ASP A 12 3.63 13.11 -19.18
C ASP A 12 2.53 12.03 -19.28
N PRO A 13 1.48 12.25 -20.08
CA PRO A 13 0.40 11.26 -20.23
C PRO A 13 0.93 9.88 -20.64
N HIS A 14 2.16 9.82 -21.17
CA HIS A 14 2.87 8.58 -21.45
C HIS A 14 3.34 7.86 -20.20
N ASP A 15 3.88 8.57 -19.18
CA ASP A 15 4.34 7.98 -17.93
C ASP A 15 3.17 7.47 -17.09
N GLU A 16 2.08 8.21 -17.05
CA GLU A 16 0.89 7.77 -16.33
C GLU A 16 0.24 6.53 -16.95
N ARG A 17 0.23 6.45 -18.28
CA ARG A 17 -0.20 5.26 -19.02
C ARG A 17 0.74 4.07 -18.79
N ALA A 18 2.05 4.30 -18.70
CA ALA A 18 3.04 3.26 -18.40
C ALA A 18 2.85 2.71 -16.98
N HIS A 19 2.71 3.57 -15.97
CA HIS A 19 2.45 3.19 -14.58
C HIS A 19 1.14 2.41 -14.44
N ARG A 20 0.08 2.86 -15.11
CA ARG A 20 -1.20 2.18 -15.16
C ARG A 20 -1.09 0.77 -15.76
N ARG A 21 -0.37 0.63 -16.86
CA ARG A 21 -0.14 -0.69 -17.49
C ARG A 21 0.67 -1.60 -16.58
N ALA A 22 1.68 -1.06 -15.89
CA ALA A 22 2.50 -1.82 -14.95
C ALA A 22 1.66 -2.34 -13.78
N ALA A 23 0.86 -1.48 -13.14
CA ALA A 23 -0.03 -1.86 -12.05
C ALA A 23 -1.03 -2.95 -12.47
N ASN A 24 -1.74 -2.74 -13.59
CA ASN A 24 -2.72 -3.70 -14.08
C ASN A 24 -2.08 -5.04 -14.45
N ARG A 25 -0.86 -5.03 -15.04
CA ARG A 25 -0.10 -6.25 -15.34
C ARG A 25 0.31 -6.98 -14.07
N ALA A 26 0.76 -6.25 -13.04
CA ALA A 26 1.14 -6.85 -11.76
C ALA A 26 -0.05 -7.54 -11.10
N LEU A 27 -1.20 -6.87 -11.03
CA LEU A 27 -2.43 -7.43 -10.47
C LEU A 27 -2.94 -8.63 -11.28
N ALA A 28 -3.00 -8.51 -12.60
CA ALA A 28 -3.47 -9.61 -13.45
C ALA A 28 -2.53 -10.83 -13.40
N PHE A 29 -1.22 -10.62 -13.44
CA PHE A 29 -0.23 -11.70 -13.31
C PHE A 29 -0.36 -12.40 -11.96
N SER A 30 -0.47 -11.63 -10.87
CA SER A 30 -0.63 -12.16 -9.52
C SER A 30 -1.93 -12.97 -9.39
N ALA A 31 -3.05 -12.42 -9.87
CA ALA A 31 -4.34 -13.09 -9.84
C ALA A 31 -4.32 -14.43 -10.61
N VAL A 32 -3.72 -14.45 -11.80
CA VAL A 32 -3.60 -15.69 -12.60
C VAL A 32 -2.71 -16.71 -11.90
N LEU A 33 -1.59 -16.28 -11.33
CA LEU A 33 -0.65 -17.18 -10.66
C LEU A 33 -1.27 -17.79 -9.40
N LEU A 34 -1.91 -16.97 -8.55
CA LEU A 34 -2.60 -17.42 -7.34
C LEU A 34 -3.81 -18.32 -7.67
N ALA A 35 -4.62 -17.93 -8.66
CA ALA A 35 -5.74 -18.75 -9.11
C ALA A 35 -5.27 -20.12 -9.61
N THR A 36 -4.17 -20.16 -10.37
CA THR A 36 -3.60 -21.41 -10.90
C THR A 36 -3.10 -22.29 -9.75
N ALA A 37 -2.38 -21.74 -8.77
CA ALA A 37 -1.94 -22.47 -7.59
C ALA A 37 -3.13 -23.01 -6.80
N GLY A 38 -4.13 -22.16 -6.51
CA GLY A 38 -5.33 -22.56 -5.79
C GLY A 38 -6.13 -23.66 -6.49
N VAL A 39 -6.26 -23.60 -7.83
CA VAL A 39 -6.93 -24.66 -8.60
C VAL A 39 -6.14 -25.97 -8.53
N ILE A 40 -4.82 -25.94 -8.64
CA ILE A 40 -3.97 -27.15 -8.52
C ILE A 40 -4.16 -27.77 -7.14
N GLU A 41 -4.16 -26.97 -6.08
CA GLU A 41 -4.35 -27.43 -4.70
C GLU A 41 -5.75 -28.02 -4.47
N LEU A 42 -6.81 -27.38 -4.99
CA LEU A 42 -8.17 -27.89 -4.90
C LEU A 42 -8.34 -29.23 -5.65
N VAL A 43 -7.73 -29.34 -6.83
CA VAL A 43 -7.72 -30.60 -7.58
C VAL A 43 -6.98 -31.68 -6.79
N ALA A 44 -5.79 -31.36 -6.24
CA ALA A 44 -5.04 -32.28 -5.39
C ALA A 44 -5.84 -32.67 -4.14
N ALA A 45 -6.52 -31.71 -3.48
CA ALA A 45 -7.38 -31.98 -2.33
C ALA A 45 -8.52 -32.96 -2.65
N SER A 46 -9.13 -32.83 -3.83
CA SER A 46 -10.22 -33.73 -4.26
C SER A 46 -9.76 -35.18 -4.40
N PHE A 47 -8.54 -35.43 -4.85
CA PHE A 47 -7.95 -36.76 -4.97
C PHE A 47 -7.46 -37.34 -3.65
N THR A 48 -6.91 -36.48 -2.78
CA THR A 48 -6.25 -36.87 -1.51
C THR A 48 -7.20 -36.85 -0.32
N ARG A 49 -8.37 -36.20 -0.47
CA ARG A 49 -9.29 -35.88 0.63
C ARG A 49 -8.61 -35.09 1.78
N SER A 50 -7.55 -34.35 1.47
CA SER A 50 -6.84 -33.55 2.43
C SER A 50 -7.58 -32.25 2.69
N VAL A 51 -8.00 -32.04 3.95
CA VAL A 51 -8.64 -30.80 4.40
C VAL A 51 -7.65 -29.64 4.39
N GLY A 52 -6.36 -29.90 4.68
CA GLY A 52 -5.31 -28.88 4.60
C GLY A 52 -5.14 -28.31 3.20
N LEU A 53 -5.02 -29.19 2.18
CA LEU A 53 -4.94 -28.73 0.78
C LEU A 53 -6.21 -28.02 0.30
N LEU A 54 -7.37 -28.44 0.81
CA LEU A 54 -8.64 -27.73 0.52
C LEU A 54 -8.59 -26.31 1.11
N GLY A 55 -8.12 -26.18 2.34
CA GLY A 55 -7.96 -24.88 3.01
C GLY A 55 -6.97 -23.98 2.27
N ASP A 56 -5.80 -24.48 1.91
CA ASP A 56 -4.77 -23.74 1.18
C ASP A 56 -5.27 -23.30 -0.21
N GLY A 57 -5.93 -24.19 -0.95
CA GLY A 57 -6.50 -23.84 -2.25
C GLY A 57 -7.60 -22.78 -2.19
N LEU A 58 -8.47 -22.85 -1.18
CA LEU A 58 -9.48 -21.81 -0.94
C LEU A 58 -8.84 -20.49 -0.50
N HIS A 59 -7.78 -20.53 0.31
CA HIS A 59 -7.03 -19.36 0.71
C HIS A 59 -6.39 -18.67 -0.50
N ASN A 60 -5.68 -19.39 -1.35
CA ASN A 60 -5.09 -18.84 -2.58
C ASN A 60 -6.14 -18.22 -3.52
N LEU A 61 -7.34 -18.79 -3.60
CA LEU A 61 -8.44 -18.18 -4.33
C LEU A 61 -8.96 -16.89 -3.66
N SER A 62 -8.97 -16.85 -2.33
CA SER A 62 -9.34 -15.64 -1.57
C SER A 62 -8.33 -14.50 -1.80
N ASP A 63 -7.04 -14.79 -1.98
CA ASP A 63 -5.99 -13.81 -2.26
C ASP A 63 -6.17 -13.11 -3.62
N VAL A 64 -6.83 -13.78 -4.56
CA VAL A 64 -7.27 -13.14 -5.80
C VAL A 64 -8.22 -11.98 -5.51
N SER A 65 -9.02 -12.09 -4.45
CA SER A 65 -9.98 -11.05 -4.06
C SER A 65 -9.29 -9.78 -3.56
N THR A 66 -8.13 -9.88 -2.88
CA THR A 66 -7.33 -8.71 -2.47
C THR A 66 -6.80 -7.96 -3.68
N SER A 67 -6.26 -8.69 -4.65
CA SER A 67 -5.81 -8.10 -5.92
C SER A 67 -6.95 -7.44 -6.70
N ALA A 68 -8.15 -8.03 -6.67
CA ALA A 68 -9.34 -7.43 -7.27
C ALA A 68 -9.76 -6.14 -6.54
N LEU A 69 -9.67 -6.10 -5.21
CA LEU A 69 -9.97 -4.92 -4.41
C LEU A 69 -9.04 -3.76 -4.76
N VAL A 70 -7.73 -4.02 -4.85
CA VAL A 70 -6.72 -3.03 -5.28
C VAL A 70 -7.00 -2.56 -6.70
N PHE A 71 -7.34 -3.48 -7.61
CA PHE A 71 -7.69 -3.13 -8.98
C PHE A 71 -8.91 -2.19 -9.05
N VAL A 72 -9.95 -2.47 -8.26
CA VAL A 72 -11.15 -1.61 -8.15
C VAL A 72 -10.77 -0.24 -7.58
N GLY A 73 -9.96 -0.19 -6.52
CA GLY A 73 -9.43 1.05 -5.97
C GLY A 73 -8.74 1.90 -7.04
N PHE A 74 -7.83 1.30 -7.81
CA PHE A 74 -7.16 1.97 -8.93
C PHE A 74 -8.11 2.40 -10.05
N ALA A 75 -9.14 1.61 -10.35
CA ALA A 75 -10.10 1.96 -11.38
C ALA A 75 -10.98 3.15 -10.96
N VAL A 76 -11.33 3.21 -9.68
CA VAL A 76 -12.15 4.30 -9.12
C VAL A 76 -11.33 5.57 -8.93
N SER A 77 -10.09 5.48 -8.40
CA SER A 77 -9.24 6.65 -8.16
C SER A 77 -8.95 7.46 -9.43
N ARG A 78 -9.06 6.82 -10.59
CA ARG A 78 -8.81 7.44 -11.91
C ARG A 78 -10.02 8.12 -12.52
N LYS A 79 -11.19 8.09 -11.88
CA LYS A 79 -12.37 8.79 -12.38
C LYS A 79 -12.16 10.30 -12.29
N ALA A 80 -12.61 11.01 -13.32
CA ALA A 80 -12.55 12.46 -13.32
C ALA A 80 -13.37 13.04 -12.16
N ALA A 81 -12.94 14.19 -11.68
CA ALA A 81 -13.69 14.97 -10.70
C ALA A 81 -15.13 15.22 -11.19
N THR A 82 -16.07 15.22 -10.26
CA THR A 82 -17.48 15.48 -10.50
C THR A 82 -17.94 16.63 -9.61
N GLU A 83 -19.10 17.21 -9.87
CA GLU A 83 -19.67 18.24 -9.00
C GLU A 83 -19.79 17.79 -7.54
N ARG A 84 -20.12 16.51 -7.31
CA ARG A 84 -20.19 15.90 -5.97
C ARG A 84 -18.82 15.61 -5.35
N TYR A 85 -17.84 15.32 -6.16
CA TYR A 85 -16.47 15.02 -5.75
C TYR A 85 -15.47 15.91 -6.51
N PRO A 86 -15.39 17.20 -6.16
CA PRO A 86 -14.62 18.19 -6.93
C PRO A 86 -13.11 17.98 -6.86
N ARG A 87 -12.62 17.26 -5.83
CA ARG A 87 -11.20 16.89 -5.70
C ARG A 87 -10.85 15.56 -6.37
N GLY A 88 -11.81 14.90 -7.07
CA GLY A 88 -11.62 13.59 -7.68
C GLY A 88 -11.84 12.44 -6.70
N PHE A 89 -11.28 11.29 -7.05
CA PHE A 89 -11.49 10.02 -6.34
C PHE A 89 -10.16 9.41 -5.85
N ASP A 90 -9.09 10.19 -5.71
CA ASP A 90 -7.76 9.69 -5.34
C ASP A 90 -7.77 8.86 -4.05
N ARG A 91 -8.59 9.26 -3.07
CA ARG A 91 -8.76 8.51 -1.80
C ARG A 91 -9.46 7.15 -1.94
N ALA A 92 -9.98 6.79 -3.12
CA ALA A 92 -10.50 5.44 -3.34
C ALA A 92 -9.39 4.38 -3.26
N GLU A 93 -8.15 4.76 -3.52
CA GLU A 93 -6.98 3.91 -3.34
C GLU A 93 -6.71 3.66 -1.86
N ASP A 94 -6.81 4.68 -1.01
CA ASP A 94 -6.65 4.54 0.44
C ASP A 94 -7.74 3.62 1.03
N LEU A 95 -8.99 3.74 0.56
CA LEU A 95 -10.07 2.83 0.94
C LEU A 95 -9.82 1.38 0.55
N ALA A 96 -9.24 1.14 -0.64
CA ALA A 96 -8.82 -0.20 -1.03
C ALA A 96 -7.70 -0.73 -0.13
N GLY A 97 -6.75 0.13 0.28
CA GLY A 97 -5.71 -0.20 1.26
C GLY A 97 -6.29 -0.63 2.62
N ILE A 98 -7.35 0.04 3.11
CA ILE A 98 -8.06 -0.40 4.32
C ILE A 98 -8.64 -1.80 4.13
N GLY A 99 -9.23 -2.08 2.97
CA GLY A 99 -9.75 -3.41 2.66
C GLY A 99 -8.66 -4.48 2.71
N VAL A 100 -7.47 -4.21 2.18
CA VAL A 100 -6.31 -5.12 2.28
C VAL A 100 -5.88 -5.31 3.74
N ALA A 101 -5.79 -4.24 4.53
CA ALA A 101 -5.46 -4.33 5.95
C ALA A 101 -6.47 -5.20 6.73
N LEU A 102 -7.77 -5.07 6.44
CA LEU A 102 -8.81 -5.92 7.04
C LEU A 102 -8.62 -7.40 6.67
N VAL A 103 -8.21 -7.71 5.44
CA VAL A 103 -7.90 -9.09 5.03
C VAL A 103 -6.68 -9.61 5.80
N ILE A 104 -5.63 -8.80 6.01
CA ILE A 104 -4.46 -9.19 6.82
C ILE A 104 -4.90 -9.54 8.26
N TRP A 105 -5.73 -8.70 8.88
CA TRP A 105 -6.25 -8.98 10.23
C TRP A 105 -7.15 -10.22 10.29
N ALA A 106 -7.99 -10.43 9.28
CA ALA A 106 -8.79 -11.64 9.16
C ALA A 106 -7.91 -12.90 9.03
N SER A 107 -6.83 -12.82 8.23
CA SER A 107 -5.85 -13.90 8.08
C SER A 107 -5.12 -14.19 9.40
N ALA A 108 -4.74 -13.16 10.17
CA ALA A 108 -4.16 -13.33 11.51
C ALA A 108 -5.13 -14.07 12.45
N GLY A 109 -6.39 -13.65 12.46
CA GLY A 109 -7.45 -14.30 13.27
C GLY A 109 -7.67 -15.76 12.87
N PHE A 110 -7.70 -16.04 11.57
CA PHE A 110 -7.83 -17.41 11.04
C PHE A 110 -6.63 -18.29 11.43
N ALA A 111 -5.40 -17.79 11.25
CA ALA A 111 -4.18 -18.51 11.62
C ALA A 111 -4.11 -18.81 13.13
N ALA A 112 -4.53 -17.85 13.96
CA ALA A 112 -4.64 -18.06 15.41
C ALA A 112 -5.66 -19.16 15.76
N TRP A 113 -6.83 -19.11 15.15
CA TRP A 113 -7.90 -20.10 15.33
C TRP A 113 -7.46 -21.50 14.92
N GLU A 114 -6.83 -21.63 13.76
CA GLU A 114 -6.34 -22.91 13.24
C GLU A 114 -5.27 -23.50 14.16
N SER A 115 -4.28 -22.68 14.56
CA SER A 115 -3.20 -23.08 15.47
C SER A 115 -3.76 -23.55 16.83
N TRP A 116 -4.75 -22.81 17.37
CA TRP A 116 -5.43 -23.19 18.62
C TRP A 116 -6.19 -24.50 18.47
N THR A 117 -6.95 -24.67 17.38
CA THR A 117 -7.73 -25.88 17.13
C THR A 117 -6.83 -27.11 17.00
N LYS A 118 -5.72 -27.00 16.28
CA LYS A 118 -4.71 -28.08 16.17
C LYS A 118 -4.09 -28.42 17.51
N LEU A 119 -3.81 -27.42 18.35
CA LEU A 119 -3.24 -27.64 19.68
C LEU A 119 -4.19 -28.39 20.59
N VAL A 120 -5.48 -28.06 20.59
CA VAL A 120 -6.49 -28.66 21.49
C VAL A 120 -6.97 -30.02 20.99
N SER A 121 -7.14 -30.18 19.67
CA SER A 121 -7.68 -31.42 19.08
C SER A 121 -6.65 -32.53 18.95
N HIS A 122 -5.36 -32.29 19.21
CA HIS A 122 -4.26 -33.24 18.99
C HIS A 122 -4.31 -33.80 17.56
N GLY A 123 -4.70 -32.95 16.59
CA GLY A 123 -4.88 -33.34 15.20
C GLY A 123 -3.60 -33.94 14.62
N THR A 124 -3.70 -35.12 14.02
CA THR A 124 -2.61 -35.75 13.27
C THR A 124 -2.56 -35.14 11.88
N THR A 125 -1.35 -34.79 11.44
CA THR A 125 -1.14 -34.37 10.04
C THR A 125 -0.89 -35.59 9.20
N ASP A 126 -1.87 -36.00 8.42
CA ASP A 126 -1.74 -37.11 7.48
C ASP A 126 -1.15 -36.64 6.15
N HIS A 127 -0.51 -37.54 5.39
CA HIS A 127 0.08 -37.23 4.09
C HIS A 127 1.16 -36.12 4.10
N LEU A 128 2.10 -36.15 5.06
CA LEU A 128 3.14 -35.13 5.28
C LEU A 128 3.88 -34.69 4.00
N ALA A 129 4.22 -35.66 3.10
CA ALA A 129 4.90 -35.32 1.86
C ALA A 129 4.07 -34.43 0.92
N LEU A 130 2.76 -34.67 0.86
CA LEU A 130 1.86 -33.88 0.03
C LEU A 130 1.62 -32.50 0.63
N GLY A 131 1.45 -32.41 1.96
CA GLY A 131 1.37 -31.14 2.67
C GLY A 131 2.63 -30.31 2.51
N ALA A 132 3.82 -30.92 2.60
CA ALA A 132 5.08 -30.25 2.37
C ALA A 132 5.23 -29.72 0.92
N ALA A 133 4.82 -30.52 -0.08
CA ALA A 133 4.84 -30.10 -1.48
C ALA A 133 3.88 -28.91 -1.74
N ALA A 134 2.68 -28.94 -1.15
CA ALA A 134 1.72 -27.83 -1.23
C ALA A 134 2.28 -26.57 -0.56
N ALA A 135 2.83 -26.68 0.65
CA ALA A 135 3.42 -25.55 1.35
C ALA A 135 4.60 -24.93 0.56
N VAL A 136 5.44 -25.73 -0.09
CA VAL A 136 6.52 -25.23 -0.95
C VAL A 136 5.96 -24.51 -2.19
N LEU A 137 4.93 -25.05 -2.82
CA LEU A 137 4.27 -24.43 -3.98
C LEU A 137 3.64 -23.09 -3.58
N ALA A 138 2.86 -23.04 -2.50
CA ALA A 138 2.23 -21.85 -1.97
C ALA A 138 3.29 -20.77 -1.62
N MET A 139 4.33 -21.16 -0.88
CA MET A 139 5.45 -20.27 -0.52
C MET A 139 6.13 -19.67 -1.77
N ALA A 140 6.46 -20.50 -2.77
CA ALA A 140 7.12 -20.04 -3.99
C ALA A 140 6.22 -19.08 -4.79
N THR A 141 4.94 -19.44 -4.93
CA THR A 141 3.94 -18.63 -5.63
C THR A 141 3.78 -17.26 -4.97
N ASN A 142 3.49 -17.24 -3.66
CA ASN A 142 3.30 -16.02 -2.90
C ASN A 142 4.57 -15.16 -2.85
N ARG A 143 5.76 -15.78 -2.79
CA ARG A 143 7.04 -15.06 -2.84
C ARG A 143 7.26 -14.34 -4.18
N VAL A 144 6.93 -14.98 -5.29
CA VAL A 144 7.02 -14.37 -6.63
C VAL A 144 6.03 -13.23 -6.78
N VAL A 145 4.79 -13.44 -6.35
CA VAL A 145 3.72 -12.43 -6.37
C VAL A 145 4.11 -11.21 -5.53
N ALA A 146 4.55 -11.43 -4.28
CA ALA A 146 4.98 -10.37 -3.38
C ALA A 146 6.13 -9.54 -3.96
N ALA A 147 7.15 -10.21 -4.52
CA ALA A 147 8.30 -9.53 -5.12
C ALA A 147 7.90 -8.68 -6.35
N TYR A 148 6.99 -9.19 -7.18
CA TYR A 148 6.55 -8.47 -8.38
C TYR A 148 5.65 -7.28 -8.02
N LYS A 149 4.63 -7.49 -7.17
CA LYS A 149 3.77 -6.41 -6.66
C LYS A 149 4.60 -5.33 -5.93
N GLY A 150 5.55 -5.74 -5.09
CA GLY A 150 6.41 -4.82 -4.35
C GLY A 150 7.25 -3.93 -5.27
N ARG A 151 7.91 -4.52 -6.28
CA ARG A 151 8.68 -3.74 -7.26
C ARG A 151 7.82 -2.73 -8.01
N VAL A 152 6.66 -3.16 -8.49
CA VAL A 152 5.75 -2.27 -9.21
C VAL A 152 5.18 -1.21 -8.26
N GLY A 153 4.77 -1.59 -7.04
CA GLY A 153 4.25 -0.67 -6.01
C GLY A 153 5.22 0.46 -5.69
N THR A 154 6.51 0.14 -5.54
CA THR A 154 7.56 1.14 -5.34
C THR A 154 7.72 2.05 -6.56
N GLN A 155 7.74 1.49 -7.77
CA GLN A 155 7.89 2.28 -8.99
C GLN A 155 6.74 3.28 -9.22
N ILE A 156 5.51 2.91 -8.88
CA ILE A 156 4.33 3.77 -9.04
C ILE A 156 3.95 4.52 -7.78
N GLN A 157 4.70 4.35 -6.69
CA GLN A 157 4.45 4.97 -5.37
C GLN A 157 3.04 4.70 -4.84
N SER A 158 2.59 3.45 -4.94
CA SER A 158 1.26 3.02 -4.46
C SER A 158 1.36 2.31 -3.12
N ALA A 159 0.92 2.98 -2.04
CA ALA A 159 0.83 2.40 -0.70
C ALA A 159 -0.09 1.17 -0.69
N THR A 160 -1.20 1.22 -1.41
CA THR A 160 -2.16 0.12 -1.51
C THR A 160 -1.57 -1.11 -2.20
N LEU A 161 -0.82 -0.94 -3.30
CA LEU A 161 -0.16 -2.06 -3.98
C LEU A 161 0.99 -2.62 -3.13
N LEU A 162 1.67 -1.77 -2.35
CA LEU A 162 2.69 -2.20 -1.38
C LEU A 162 2.05 -2.97 -0.22
N ALA A 163 0.89 -2.54 0.29
CA ALA A 163 0.13 -3.28 1.31
C ALA A 163 -0.29 -4.67 0.80
N ASP A 164 -0.79 -4.75 -0.45
CA ASP A 164 -1.13 -6.02 -1.10
C ASP A 164 0.10 -6.92 -1.36
N ALA A 165 1.27 -6.32 -1.64
CA ALA A 165 2.54 -7.04 -1.74
C ALA A 165 2.99 -7.60 -0.37
N ARG A 166 2.81 -6.82 0.71
CA ARG A 166 3.09 -7.26 2.09
C ARG A 166 2.17 -8.40 2.50
N HIS A 167 0.89 -8.35 2.14
CA HIS A 167 -0.05 -9.46 2.35
C HIS A 167 0.44 -10.74 1.68
N SER A 168 0.73 -10.72 0.38
CA SER A 168 1.26 -11.89 -0.34
C SER A 168 2.60 -12.39 0.24
N TRP A 169 3.42 -11.51 0.81
CA TRP A 169 4.65 -11.92 1.49
C TRP A 169 4.37 -12.61 2.83
N LEU A 170 3.35 -12.16 3.57
CA LEU A 170 2.90 -12.82 4.80
C LEU A 170 2.39 -14.23 4.53
N ASP A 171 1.68 -14.42 3.42
CA ASP A 171 1.20 -15.75 3.01
C ASP A 171 2.36 -16.68 2.66
N ALA A 172 3.43 -16.15 2.02
CA ALA A 172 4.65 -16.90 1.80
C ALA A 172 5.33 -17.32 3.13
N VAL A 173 5.35 -16.44 4.13
CA VAL A 173 5.91 -16.74 5.46
C VAL A 173 5.01 -17.73 6.21
N SER A 174 3.69 -17.60 6.10
CA SER A 174 2.73 -18.56 6.65
C SER A 174 2.97 -19.97 6.09
N SER A 175 3.11 -20.09 4.78
CA SER A 175 3.41 -21.35 4.11
C SER A 175 4.77 -21.94 4.54
N LEU A 176 5.79 -21.09 4.77
CA LEU A 176 7.08 -21.51 5.33
C LEU A 176 6.89 -22.03 6.77
N GLY A 177 6.10 -21.35 7.59
CA GLY A 177 5.77 -21.79 8.96
C GLY A 177 5.08 -23.16 8.94
N ALA A 178 4.10 -23.36 8.06
CA ALA A 178 3.45 -24.65 7.87
C ALA A 178 4.44 -25.75 7.47
N LEU A 179 5.37 -25.46 6.55
CA LEU A 179 6.42 -26.39 6.14
C LEU A 179 7.32 -26.79 7.32
N VAL A 180 7.76 -25.82 8.13
CA VAL A 180 8.57 -26.07 9.33
C VAL A 180 7.78 -26.93 10.33
N GLY A 181 6.49 -26.63 10.54
CA GLY A 181 5.60 -27.42 11.37
C GLY A 181 5.50 -28.88 10.91
N ILE A 182 5.27 -29.11 9.60
CA ILE A 182 5.24 -30.44 8.99
C ILE A 182 6.55 -31.20 9.19
N ILE A 183 7.69 -30.54 9.01
CA ILE A 183 9.02 -31.15 9.24
C ILE A 183 9.18 -31.51 10.73
N ALA A 184 8.75 -30.66 11.66
CA ALA A 184 8.82 -30.95 13.09
C ALA A 184 7.98 -32.19 13.45
N VAL A 185 6.76 -32.31 12.90
CA VAL A 185 5.90 -33.48 13.08
C VAL A 185 6.59 -34.75 12.50
N ALA A 186 7.19 -34.65 11.32
CA ALA A 186 7.93 -35.76 10.69
C ALA A 186 9.12 -36.22 11.54
N LEU A 187 9.73 -35.32 12.30
CA LEU A 187 10.83 -35.60 13.23
C LEU A 187 10.35 -36.07 14.61
N GLY A 188 9.04 -36.29 14.80
CA GLY A 188 8.44 -36.82 16.04
C GLY A 188 8.03 -35.75 17.07
N ALA A 189 7.91 -34.47 16.68
CA ALA A 189 7.45 -33.38 17.53
C ALA A 189 6.04 -32.93 17.13
N PRO A 190 4.94 -33.57 17.58
CA PRO A 190 3.57 -33.26 17.14
C PRO A 190 3.10 -31.86 17.54
N TRP A 191 3.72 -31.25 18.53
CA TRP A 191 3.46 -29.87 18.95
C TRP A 191 4.14 -28.80 18.06
N GLY A 192 5.02 -29.23 17.15
CA GLY A 192 5.77 -28.33 16.27
C GLY A 192 4.87 -27.54 15.33
N ASP A 193 3.85 -28.16 14.77
CA ASP A 193 2.90 -27.51 13.85
C ASP A 193 2.07 -26.40 14.53
N PRO A 194 1.40 -26.61 15.68
CA PRO A 194 0.73 -25.53 16.41
C PRO A 194 1.66 -24.39 16.82
N VAL A 195 2.87 -24.69 17.29
CA VAL A 195 3.84 -23.66 17.71
C VAL A 195 4.31 -22.83 16.52
N ALA A 196 4.60 -23.45 15.39
CA ALA A 196 4.94 -22.75 14.15
C ALA A 196 3.76 -21.84 13.72
N GLY A 197 2.52 -22.32 13.78
CA GLY A 197 1.32 -21.55 13.49
C GLY A 197 1.16 -20.32 14.38
N PHE A 198 1.40 -20.42 15.68
CA PHE A 198 1.37 -19.27 16.58
C PHE A 198 2.50 -18.27 16.31
N ALA A 199 3.72 -18.73 15.99
CA ALA A 199 4.82 -17.86 15.62
C ALA A 199 4.50 -17.05 14.35
N VAL A 200 3.92 -17.70 13.34
CA VAL A 200 3.44 -17.05 12.12
C VAL A 200 2.32 -16.05 12.43
N THR A 201 1.37 -16.43 13.28
CA THR A 201 0.27 -15.52 13.70
C THR A 201 0.82 -14.23 14.31
N LEU A 202 1.77 -14.32 15.25
CA LEU A 202 2.40 -13.14 15.86
C LEU A 202 3.09 -12.26 14.82
N PHE A 203 3.73 -12.89 13.83
CA PHE A 203 4.36 -12.16 12.75
C PHE A 203 3.34 -11.44 11.86
N ILE A 204 2.22 -12.10 11.49
CA ILE A 204 1.13 -11.48 10.72
C ILE A 204 0.53 -10.29 11.51
N VAL A 205 0.32 -10.43 12.81
CA VAL A 205 -0.17 -9.35 13.69
C VAL A 205 0.79 -8.16 13.68
N HIS A 206 2.10 -8.39 13.77
CA HIS A 206 3.11 -7.33 13.73
C HIS A 206 3.04 -6.54 12.42
N VAL A 207 3.05 -7.21 11.28
CA VAL A 207 2.97 -6.54 9.97
C VAL A 207 1.59 -5.91 9.73
N GLY A 208 0.51 -6.55 10.18
CA GLY A 208 -0.83 -5.96 10.14
C GLY A 208 -0.91 -4.65 10.91
N TRP A 209 -0.21 -4.56 12.04
CA TRP A 209 -0.08 -3.33 12.81
C TRP A 209 0.67 -2.24 12.03
N GLU A 210 1.84 -2.54 11.45
CA GLU A 210 2.60 -1.59 10.63
C GLU A 210 1.76 -1.05 9.47
N VAL A 211 1.12 -1.94 8.70
CA VAL A 211 0.26 -1.55 7.57
C VAL A 211 -0.90 -0.67 8.04
N SER A 212 -1.50 -0.99 9.20
CA SER A 212 -2.61 -0.20 9.75
C SER A 212 -2.15 1.20 10.19
N VAL A 213 -0.98 1.31 10.82
CA VAL A 213 -0.41 2.61 11.22
C VAL A 213 -0.11 3.47 10.00
N ASP A 214 0.54 2.92 8.97
CA ASP A 214 0.83 3.62 7.71
C ASP A 214 -0.46 4.14 7.05
N LEU A 215 -1.51 3.31 6.99
CA LEU A 215 -2.79 3.69 6.42
C LEU A 215 -3.51 4.77 7.24
N VAL A 216 -3.50 4.64 8.57
CA VAL A 216 -4.08 5.67 9.45
C VAL A 216 -3.34 6.98 9.28
N HIS A 217 -2.00 6.96 9.19
CA HIS A 217 -1.19 8.15 8.94
C HIS A 217 -1.61 8.85 7.63
N HIS A 218 -1.77 8.09 6.54
CA HIS A 218 -2.24 8.62 5.26
C HIS A 218 -3.67 9.19 5.34
N LEU A 219 -4.58 8.51 6.06
CA LEU A 219 -5.98 8.94 6.18
C LEU A 219 -6.15 10.17 7.07
N MET A 220 -5.28 10.32 8.06
CA MET A 220 -5.26 11.45 9.00
C MET A 220 -4.49 12.66 8.43
N ASP A 221 -4.18 12.65 7.13
CA ASP A 221 -3.39 13.70 6.48
C ASP A 221 -2.02 13.90 7.17
N GLY A 222 -1.40 12.80 7.61
CA GLY A 222 -0.10 12.80 8.27
C GLY A 222 0.98 13.45 7.40
N SER A 223 1.79 14.30 8.00
CA SER A 223 2.87 15.02 7.33
C SER A 223 4.18 14.24 7.46
N ASP A 224 4.95 14.19 6.38
CA ASP A 224 6.30 13.63 6.39
C ASP A 224 7.30 14.75 6.72
N PRO A 225 8.02 14.66 7.87
CA PRO A 225 8.94 15.72 8.29
C PRO A 225 10.09 15.97 7.32
N ASP A 226 10.51 14.97 6.56
CA ASP A 226 11.61 15.13 5.58
C ASP A 226 11.10 15.92 4.37
N ILE A 227 9.92 15.58 3.86
CA ILE A 227 9.27 16.30 2.76
C ILE A 227 8.98 17.76 3.15
N VAL A 228 8.54 17.98 4.38
CA VAL A 228 8.28 19.33 4.89
C VAL A 228 9.55 20.17 4.89
N ARG A 229 10.65 19.65 5.44
CA ARG A 229 11.94 20.36 5.47
C ARG A 229 12.48 20.68 4.07
N ASP A 230 12.36 19.73 3.15
CA ASP A 230 12.80 19.93 1.77
C ASP A 230 11.94 20.97 1.04
N ALA A 231 10.63 21.00 1.31
CA ALA A 231 9.71 21.99 0.75
C ALA A 231 10.00 23.40 1.28
N GLU A 232 10.21 23.54 2.60
CA GLU A 232 10.59 24.80 3.22
C GLU A 232 11.95 25.30 2.71
N ALA A 233 12.94 24.40 2.62
CA ALA A 233 14.25 24.75 2.08
C ALA A 233 14.17 25.20 0.61
N ALA A 234 13.36 24.54 -0.21
CA ALA A 234 13.15 24.93 -1.60
C ALA A 234 12.45 26.29 -1.73
N ALA A 235 11.45 26.55 -0.87
CA ALA A 235 10.75 27.83 -0.84
C ALA A 235 11.68 29.00 -0.46
N MET A 236 12.59 28.77 0.50
CA MET A 236 13.57 29.79 0.94
C MET A 236 14.64 30.11 -0.11
N LEU A 237 14.77 29.34 -1.20
CA LEU A 237 15.66 29.68 -2.32
C LEU A 237 15.07 30.76 -3.23
N VAL A 238 13.77 31.04 -3.11
CA VAL A 238 13.09 32.04 -3.95
C VAL A 238 13.30 33.44 -3.34
N PRO A 239 13.74 34.44 -4.13
CA PRO A 239 13.91 35.80 -3.66
C PRO A 239 12.64 36.39 -3.06
N ASP A 240 12.78 37.25 -2.07
CA ASP A 240 11.70 37.94 -1.37
C ASP A 240 10.82 37.07 -0.47
N VAL A 241 11.15 35.77 -0.29
CA VAL A 241 10.55 34.88 0.73
C VAL A 241 11.36 35.08 2.03
N HIS A 242 10.68 35.52 3.09
CA HIS A 242 11.32 35.79 4.40
C HIS A 242 11.22 34.59 5.34
N ALA A 243 10.11 33.83 5.28
CA ALA A 243 9.91 32.57 5.97
C ALA A 243 8.98 31.69 5.17
N ALA A 244 9.07 30.39 5.40
CA ALA A 244 8.18 29.40 4.80
C ALA A 244 7.79 28.35 5.85
N GLN A 245 6.51 28.00 5.90
CA GLN A 245 5.99 26.92 6.71
C GLN A 245 5.23 25.97 5.80
N ALA A 246 5.65 24.70 5.77
CA ALA A 246 5.03 23.72 4.90
C ALA A 246 4.31 22.64 5.70
N THR A 247 3.28 22.07 5.08
CA THR A 247 2.66 20.81 5.48
C THR A 247 2.55 19.92 4.28
N SER A 248 2.66 18.60 4.49
CA SER A 248 2.54 17.63 3.42
C SER A 248 1.48 16.59 3.78
N ARG A 249 0.81 16.05 2.77
CA ARG A 249 -0.15 14.96 2.96
C ARG A 249 -0.27 14.12 1.68
N TRP A 250 -0.66 12.88 1.87
CA TRP A 250 -0.96 11.99 0.76
C TRP A 250 -2.47 11.86 0.54
N ALA A 251 -2.89 11.83 -0.71
CA ALA A 251 -4.23 11.43 -1.13
C ALA A 251 -4.07 10.32 -2.19
N GLY A 252 -4.21 9.06 -1.77
CA GLY A 252 -3.77 7.93 -2.58
C GLY A 252 -2.30 8.06 -2.95
N ARG A 253 -2.00 8.19 -4.25
CA ARG A 253 -0.63 8.38 -4.79
C ARG A 253 -0.26 9.85 -5.03
N THR A 254 -1.12 10.77 -4.66
CA THR A 254 -0.90 12.18 -4.89
C THR A 254 -0.33 12.84 -3.63
N LEU A 255 0.94 13.25 -3.69
CA LEU A 255 1.54 14.08 -2.65
C LEU A 255 1.10 15.53 -2.87
N ILE A 256 0.51 16.11 -1.83
CA ILE A 256 0.06 17.49 -1.79
C ILE A 256 0.92 18.21 -0.75
N VAL A 257 1.48 19.34 -1.13
CA VAL A 257 2.25 20.20 -0.25
C VAL A 257 1.56 21.56 -0.19
N ASP A 258 1.18 21.97 1.00
CA ASP A 258 0.60 23.28 1.28
C ASP A 258 1.67 24.12 1.99
N ILE A 259 1.99 25.33 1.48
CA ILE A 259 3.08 26.18 1.98
C ILE A 259 2.57 27.59 2.19
N ASP A 260 2.71 28.08 3.41
CA ASP A 260 2.54 29.46 3.76
C ASP A 260 3.91 30.16 3.64
N ILE A 261 3.97 31.26 2.88
CA ILE A 261 5.17 32.06 2.69
C ILE A 261 4.98 33.47 3.21
N ASP A 262 5.92 33.96 4.02
CA ASP A 262 5.92 35.30 4.53
C ASP A 262 6.60 36.26 3.53
N LEU A 263 5.88 37.29 3.14
CA LEU A 263 6.30 38.31 2.19
C LEU A 263 6.24 39.72 2.85
N ASP A 264 6.87 40.70 2.21
CA ASP A 264 6.72 42.11 2.61
C ASP A 264 5.23 42.51 2.58
N ALA A 265 4.76 43.13 3.66
CA ALA A 265 3.38 43.62 3.78
C ALA A 265 2.97 44.63 2.69
N ASN A 266 3.94 45.28 2.06
CA ASN A 266 3.72 46.24 0.97
C ASN A 266 3.76 45.57 -0.42
N ALA A 267 3.99 44.29 -0.51
CA ALA A 267 4.00 43.58 -1.79
C ALA A 267 2.62 43.71 -2.47
N SER A 268 2.60 44.10 -3.73
CA SER A 268 1.36 44.06 -4.51
C SER A 268 0.91 42.63 -4.72
N LEU A 269 -0.39 42.45 -4.91
CA LEU A 269 -0.97 41.10 -5.23
C LEU A 269 -0.25 40.43 -6.41
N ALA A 270 0.10 41.19 -7.46
CA ALA A 270 0.81 40.69 -8.60
C ALA A 270 2.25 40.20 -8.27
N GLN A 271 2.93 40.89 -7.37
CA GLN A 271 4.25 40.47 -6.89
C GLN A 271 4.14 39.20 -6.03
N ALA A 272 3.16 39.14 -5.11
CA ALA A 272 2.93 37.99 -4.28
C ALA A 272 2.58 36.75 -5.11
N GLU A 273 1.76 36.88 -6.16
CA GLU A 273 1.42 35.82 -7.09
C GLU A 273 2.66 35.34 -7.89
N HIS A 274 3.51 36.25 -8.33
CA HIS A 274 4.75 35.91 -9.03
C HIS A 274 5.73 35.13 -8.15
N ILE A 275 5.90 35.56 -6.89
CA ILE A 275 6.74 34.88 -5.91
C ILE A 275 6.15 33.49 -5.60
N ALA A 276 4.82 33.37 -5.38
CA ALA A 276 4.15 32.11 -5.15
C ALA A 276 4.33 31.11 -6.30
N ASP A 277 4.29 31.59 -7.56
CA ASP A 277 4.59 30.75 -8.72
C ASP A 277 6.06 30.28 -8.74
N GLY A 278 6.99 31.16 -8.36
CA GLY A 278 8.41 30.81 -8.18
C GLY A 278 8.61 29.71 -7.14
N VAL A 279 7.97 29.84 -5.97
CA VAL A 279 8.01 28.82 -4.91
C VAL A 279 7.40 27.51 -5.38
N ARG A 280 6.25 27.56 -6.04
CA ARG A 280 5.60 26.35 -6.60
C ARG A 280 6.53 25.59 -7.53
N LEU A 281 7.20 26.29 -8.44
CA LEU A 281 8.14 25.68 -9.38
C LEU A 281 9.39 25.13 -8.66
N ALA A 282 9.93 25.82 -7.68
CA ALA A 282 11.07 25.38 -6.90
C ALA A 282 10.78 24.07 -6.15
N VAL A 283 9.62 23.97 -5.48
CA VAL A 283 9.20 22.78 -4.75
C VAL A 283 8.94 21.60 -5.70
N LEU A 284 8.23 21.83 -6.82
CA LEU A 284 7.98 20.79 -7.82
C LEU A 284 9.28 20.26 -8.45
N HIS A 285 10.31 21.07 -8.52
CA HIS A 285 11.62 20.65 -9.05
C HIS A 285 12.45 19.89 -8.02
N HIS A 286 12.35 20.26 -6.74
CA HIS A 286 13.13 19.64 -5.65
C HIS A 286 12.52 18.32 -5.19
N ILE A 287 11.20 18.19 -5.20
CA ILE A 287 10.49 17.01 -4.68
C ILE A 287 9.76 16.31 -5.83
N GLU A 288 10.42 15.34 -6.46
CA GLU A 288 9.91 14.63 -7.64
C GLU A 288 8.54 13.94 -7.42
N SER A 289 8.23 13.55 -6.17
CA SER A 289 6.95 12.89 -5.82
C SER A 289 5.77 13.86 -5.71
N THR A 290 6.04 15.17 -5.61
CA THR A 290 4.99 16.19 -5.41
C THR A 290 4.20 16.43 -6.69
N ARG A 291 2.87 16.43 -6.56
CA ARG A 291 1.98 16.72 -7.69
C ARG A 291 1.24 18.04 -7.56
N ILE A 292 0.90 18.41 -6.35
CA ILE A 292 0.13 19.62 -6.06
C ILE A 292 0.90 20.40 -5.02
N VAL A 293 1.19 21.66 -5.34
CA VAL A 293 1.78 22.61 -4.42
C VAL A 293 0.84 23.81 -4.36
N ASN A 294 0.26 24.03 -3.19
CA ASN A 294 -0.53 25.21 -2.89
C ASN A 294 0.34 26.18 -2.11
N VAL A 295 0.53 27.37 -2.63
CA VAL A 295 1.32 28.41 -1.97
C VAL A 295 0.39 29.53 -1.54
N HIS A 296 0.44 29.88 -0.27
CA HIS A 296 -0.36 30.92 0.34
C HIS A 296 0.56 32.07 0.79
N PRO A 297 0.62 33.20 0.04
CA PRO A 297 1.34 34.38 0.49
C PRO A 297 0.66 34.98 1.71
N VAL A 298 1.45 35.19 2.77
CA VAL A 298 1.02 35.86 4.01
C VAL A 298 1.83 37.12 4.15
N GLY A 299 1.17 38.29 4.30
CA GLY A 299 1.87 39.52 4.60
C GLY A 299 2.39 39.49 6.05
N ILE A 300 3.64 39.84 6.28
CA ILE A 300 4.15 39.99 7.64
C ILE A 300 3.33 41.09 8.33
N SER A 301 2.46 40.70 9.26
CA SER A 301 1.80 41.64 10.16
C SER A 301 2.58 41.71 11.46
N ASP A 302 2.80 42.91 11.97
CA ASP A 302 3.41 43.16 13.30
C ASP A 302 2.49 42.69 14.46
N ASP A 303 1.56 41.73 14.23
CA ASP A 303 0.70 41.19 15.29
C ASP A 303 1.47 40.13 16.10
N PRO A 304 1.83 40.44 17.37
CA PRO A 304 2.60 39.54 18.22
C PRO A 304 1.81 38.29 18.68
N ARG A 305 0.64 37.98 18.09
CA ARG A 305 -0.24 36.86 18.48
C ARG A 305 -0.24 35.69 17.49
N ARG A 306 0.71 35.66 16.54
CA ARG A 306 0.93 34.47 15.70
C ARG A 306 2.14 33.68 16.12
#